data_9728b1e1db4906b11d2e308dabc20b8b
#
_entry.id   9728b1e1db4906b11d2e308dabc20b8b
#
_cell.length_a   1.000
_cell.length_b   1.000
_cell.length_c   1.000
_cell.angle_alpha   90.00
_cell.angle_beta   90.00
_cell.angle_gamma   90.00
#
_symmetry.space_group_name_H-M   'P 1'
#
loop_
_entity.id
_entity.type
_entity.pdbx_description
1 polymer ?
#
loop_
_entity_poly.entity_id
_entity_poly.type
_entity_poly.pdbx_seq_one_letter_code
_entity_poly.pdbx_strand_id
1 'polypeptide(L)'
;VILGQGMPAYGALQRNIYNNEDVEHYDYDPEKAKAVLEEAGCELGDDGFYYRDGEKVGFVISVGAGDQVRVDIAQIAAQQLQQIGMDVTIEIPAQVDWGGQMAYLIGWGSPFDADDHTYKVFGTDKGANYSGYSNELVDQYLTEARQSDDPEVRKEAYDKFQVELANDPAYAFICYIDANYVADADIQGIDPDTIMGHHGVGIFWNVADWTIQ
;
A
#
# COMPACT_ATOMS: atom_id res chain seq x y z
N VAL A 1 -5.70 -13.89 6.13
CA VAL A 1 -4.84 -13.27 7.17
C VAL A 1 -5.67 -12.37 8.06
N ILE A 2 -6.29 -11.33 7.54
CA ILE A 2 -6.97 -10.28 8.33
C ILE A 2 -8.38 -10.64 8.81
N LEU A 3 -8.90 -11.83 8.51
CA LEU A 3 -10.15 -12.41 9.01
C LEU A 3 -11.37 -11.46 8.93
N GLY A 4 -11.47 -10.66 7.87
CA GLY A 4 -12.52 -9.66 7.68
C GLY A 4 -12.28 -8.33 8.42
N GLN A 5 -11.11 -8.13 9.01
CA GLN A 5 -10.70 -6.90 9.70
C GLN A 5 -10.03 -5.93 8.71
N GLY A 6 -10.72 -5.62 7.60
CA GLY A 6 -10.23 -4.74 6.56
C GLY A 6 -10.83 -5.01 5.20
N MET A 7 -10.30 -4.34 4.18
CA MET A 7 -10.78 -4.44 2.79
C MET A 7 -9.60 -4.51 1.81
N PRO A 8 -9.79 -5.08 0.59
CA PRO A 8 -8.78 -5.01 -0.46
C PRO A 8 -8.39 -3.56 -0.77
N ALA A 9 -7.12 -3.33 -1.06
CA ALA A 9 -6.62 -2.03 -1.47
C ALA A 9 -6.27 -2.06 -2.96
N TYR A 10 -6.70 -1.03 -3.69
CA TYR A 10 -6.45 -0.84 -5.12
C TYR A 10 -5.69 0.45 -5.41
N GLY A 11 -5.44 1.28 -4.40
CA GLY A 11 -4.73 2.53 -4.54
C GLY A 11 -4.40 3.20 -3.21
N ALA A 12 -3.64 4.28 -3.29
CA ALA A 12 -3.15 5.01 -2.13
C ALA A 12 -4.22 5.84 -1.40
N LEU A 13 -5.30 6.22 -2.09
CA LEU A 13 -6.32 7.16 -1.59
C LEU A 13 -7.72 6.56 -1.45
N GLN A 14 -7.86 5.25 -1.51
CA GLN A 14 -9.17 4.55 -1.53
C GLN A 14 -10.09 4.90 -0.35
N ARG A 15 -9.55 5.27 0.81
CA ARG A 15 -10.31 5.73 1.98
C ARG A 15 -10.28 7.24 2.20
N ASN A 16 -9.87 8.00 1.18
CA ASN A 16 -9.77 9.45 1.24
C ASN A 16 -10.88 10.10 0.41
N ILE A 17 -11.22 11.36 0.71
CA ILE A 17 -12.21 12.14 -0.06
C ILE A 17 -11.80 12.36 -1.51
N TYR A 18 -10.51 12.23 -1.81
CA TYR A 18 -9.94 12.34 -3.16
C TYR A 18 -9.81 10.99 -3.87
N ASN A 19 -10.44 9.91 -3.36
CA ASN A 19 -10.44 8.62 -4.05
C ASN A 19 -10.96 8.76 -5.49
N ASN A 20 -10.31 8.07 -6.42
CA ASN A 20 -10.77 7.91 -7.79
C ASN A 20 -11.22 6.44 -7.98
N GLU A 21 -12.52 6.22 -8.19
CA GLU A 21 -13.10 4.90 -8.37
C GLU A 21 -12.90 4.35 -9.79
N ASP A 22 -12.49 5.21 -10.73
CA ASP A 22 -12.31 4.86 -12.15
C ASP A 22 -10.90 4.35 -12.49
N VAL A 23 -10.02 4.12 -11.49
CA VAL A 23 -8.70 3.52 -11.71
C VAL A 23 -8.81 2.02 -11.93
N GLU A 24 -7.88 1.47 -12.71
CA GLU A 24 -7.81 0.01 -12.92
C GLU A 24 -7.50 -0.71 -11.60
N HIS A 25 -8.29 -1.76 -11.32
CA HIS A 25 -8.10 -2.63 -10.17
C HIS A 25 -7.39 -3.91 -10.59
N TYR A 26 -6.37 -4.29 -9.81
CA TYR A 26 -5.64 -5.55 -10.00
C TYR A 26 -6.13 -6.56 -8.97
N ASP A 27 -7.09 -7.40 -9.38
CA ASP A 27 -7.58 -8.51 -8.57
C ASP A 27 -6.63 -9.72 -8.64
N TYR A 28 -6.85 -10.68 -7.74
CA TYR A 28 -6.10 -11.93 -7.76
C TYR A 28 -6.42 -12.75 -9.01
N ASP A 29 -5.51 -12.73 -9.98
CA ASP A 29 -5.59 -13.46 -11.24
C ASP A 29 -4.23 -14.08 -11.61
N PRO A 30 -3.97 -15.34 -11.19
CA PRO A 30 -2.71 -16.03 -11.48
C PRO A 30 -2.45 -16.23 -12.97
N GLU A 31 -3.49 -16.41 -13.78
CA GLU A 31 -3.32 -16.61 -15.22
C GLU A 31 -2.97 -15.29 -15.93
N LYS A 32 -3.59 -14.18 -15.55
CA LYS A 32 -3.19 -12.84 -16.01
C LYS A 32 -1.74 -12.54 -15.59
N ALA A 33 -1.34 -12.89 -14.37
CA ALA A 33 0.03 -12.67 -13.90
C ALA A 33 1.06 -13.45 -14.72
N LYS A 34 0.80 -14.72 -15.07
CA LYS A 34 1.65 -15.50 -15.98
C LYS A 34 1.73 -14.86 -17.37
N ALA A 35 0.60 -14.42 -17.91
CA ALA A 35 0.57 -13.76 -19.22
C ALA A 35 1.44 -12.49 -19.23
N VAL A 36 1.41 -11.69 -18.16
CA VAL A 36 2.26 -10.50 -18.02
C VAL A 36 3.75 -10.89 -17.97
N LEU A 37 4.13 -11.97 -17.28
CA LEU A 37 5.51 -12.46 -17.28
C LEU A 37 5.95 -12.86 -18.69
N GLU A 38 5.11 -13.59 -19.43
CA GLU A 38 5.38 -14.03 -20.79
C GLU A 38 5.47 -12.85 -21.77
N GLU A 39 4.57 -11.88 -21.68
CA GLU A 39 4.63 -10.63 -22.45
C GLU A 39 5.89 -9.80 -22.17
N ALA A 40 6.39 -9.86 -20.94
CA ALA A 40 7.65 -9.26 -20.53
C ALA A 40 8.89 -10.02 -21.04
N GLY A 41 8.70 -11.13 -21.78
CA GLY A 41 9.79 -11.96 -22.32
C GLY A 41 10.36 -12.94 -21.33
N CYS A 42 9.63 -13.28 -20.26
CA CYS A 42 10.02 -14.36 -19.36
C CYS A 42 9.62 -15.73 -19.94
N GLU A 43 10.47 -16.72 -19.79
CA GLU A 43 10.27 -18.08 -20.28
C GLU A 43 10.18 -19.07 -19.10
N LEU A 44 9.19 -19.96 -19.14
CA LEU A 44 9.03 -20.99 -18.11
C LEU A 44 10.06 -22.10 -18.32
N GLY A 45 10.92 -22.32 -17.34
CA GLY A 45 11.91 -23.39 -17.34
C GLY A 45 11.36 -24.78 -16.98
N ASP A 46 12.13 -25.83 -17.24
CA ASP A 46 11.78 -27.22 -16.92
C ASP A 46 11.64 -27.47 -15.40
N ASP A 47 12.21 -26.60 -14.58
CA ASP A 47 12.11 -26.67 -13.12
C ASP A 47 10.86 -25.94 -12.57
N GLY A 48 10.03 -25.40 -13.47
CA GLY A 48 8.77 -24.74 -13.13
C GLY A 48 8.90 -23.27 -12.70
N PHE A 49 10.08 -22.66 -12.87
CA PHE A 49 10.29 -21.24 -12.63
C PHE A 49 10.43 -20.45 -13.92
N TYR A 50 10.02 -19.19 -13.89
CA TYR A 50 10.26 -18.27 -14.98
C TYR A 50 11.70 -17.73 -14.98
N TYR A 51 12.23 -17.53 -16.16
CA TYR A 51 13.57 -16.97 -16.42
C TYR A 51 13.48 -15.81 -17.40
N ARG A 52 14.32 -14.82 -17.20
CA ARG A 52 14.54 -13.70 -18.13
C ARG A 52 16.05 -13.50 -18.30
N ASP A 53 16.54 -13.46 -19.55
CA ASP A 53 17.96 -13.30 -19.85
C ASP A 53 18.87 -14.34 -19.17
N GLY A 54 18.33 -15.54 -18.90
CA GLY A 54 19.03 -16.63 -18.21
C GLY A 54 19.03 -16.56 -16.68
N GLU A 55 18.46 -15.51 -16.11
CA GLU A 55 18.32 -15.34 -14.67
C GLU A 55 16.91 -15.73 -14.21
N LYS A 56 16.81 -16.40 -13.07
CA LYS A 56 15.52 -16.78 -12.48
C LYS A 56 14.75 -15.54 -12.04
N VAL A 57 13.48 -15.44 -12.46
CA VAL A 57 12.60 -14.33 -12.07
C VAL A 57 12.17 -14.50 -10.62
N GLY A 58 12.63 -13.60 -9.76
CA GLY A 58 12.31 -13.66 -8.35
C GLY A 58 12.90 -12.51 -7.55
N PHE A 59 12.54 -12.47 -6.27
CA PHE A 59 13.02 -11.48 -5.33
C PHE A 59 12.80 -11.92 -3.88
N VAL A 60 13.41 -11.16 -2.96
CA VAL A 60 13.23 -11.33 -1.52
C VAL A 60 12.30 -10.22 -1.00
N ILE A 61 11.24 -10.59 -0.29
CA ILE A 61 10.37 -9.63 0.42
C ILE A 61 10.91 -9.44 1.84
N SER A 62 11.34 -8.25 2.15
CA SER A 62 11.77 -7.86 3.49
C SER A 62 10.57 -7.39 4.32
N VAL A 63 10.36 -7.97 5.49
CA VAL A 63 9.27 -7.58 6.40
C VAL A 63 9.78 -7.51 7.84
N GLY A 64 9.46 -6.42 8.55
CA GLY A 64 9.94 -6.22 9.92
C GLY A 64 9.37 -7.24 10.91
N ALA A 65 10.20 -7.75 11.81
CA ALA A 65 9.85 -8.77 12.80
C ALA A 65 8.77 -8.35 13.83
N GLY A 66 8.46 -7.05 13.92
CA GLY A 66 7.54 -6.52 14.94
C GLY A 66 6.04 -6.61 14.61
N ASP A 67 5.68 -7.06 13.41
CA ASP A 67 4.30 -7.08 12.93
C ASP A 67 3.93 -8.44 12.31
N GLN A 68 3.32 -9.30 13.12
CA GLN A 68 2.95 -10.66 12.70
C GLN A 68 1.96 -10.67 11.53
N VAL A 69 1.04 -9.70 11.45
CA VAL A 69 0.06 -9.61 10.35
C VAL A 69 0.77 -9.37 9.03
N ARG A 70 1.76 -8.48 9.01
CA ARG A 70 2.58 -8.25 7.80
C ARG A 70 3.43 -9.46 7.44
N VAL A 71 4.00 -10.16 8.42
CA VAL A 71 4.73 -11.41 8.18
C VAL A 71 3.84 -12.44 7.51
N ASP A 72 2.62 -12.65 8.02
CA ASP A 72 1.66 -13.60 7.47
C ASP A 72 1.22 -13.21 6.05
N ILE A 73 1.01 -11.92 5.77
CA ILE A 73 0.72 -11.41 4.42
C ILE A 73 1.89 -11.70 3.47
N ALA A 74 3.13 -11.40 3.88
CA ALA A 74 4.31 -11.63 3.05
C ALA A 74 4.49 -13.13 2.73
N GLN A 75 4.25 -14.02 3.71
CA GLN A 75 4.32 -15.47 3.49
C GLN A 75 3.31 -15.95 2.45
N ILE A 76 2.06 -15.48 2.53
CA ILE A 76 1.02 -15.84 1.57
C ILE A 76 1.33 -15.26 0.19
N ALA A 77 1.77 -14.00 0.10
CA ALA A 77 2.17 -13.39 -1.16
C ALA A 77 3.31 -14.15 -1.82
N ALA A 78 4.37 -14.47 -1.07
CA ALA A 78 5.47 -15.29 -1.59
C ALA A 78 5.00 -16.66 -2.08
N GLN A 79 4.15 -17.35 -1.31
CA GLN A 79 3.58 -18.65 -1.72
C GLN A 79 2.76 -18.54 -3.01
N GLN A 80 1.93 -17.51 -3.16
CA GLN A 80 1.13 -17.32 -4.36
C GLN A 80 2.01 -17.03 -5.59
N LEU A 81 3.05 -16.20 -5.43
CA LEU A 81 4.02 -15.92 -6.48
C LEU A 81 4.84 -17.16 -6.87
N GLN A 82 5.22 -18.01 -5.91
CA GLN A 82 5.87 -19.28 -6.19
C GLN A 82 4.95 -20.23 -6.98
N GLN A 83 3.65 -20.24 -6.70
CA GLN A 83 2.68 -21.08 -7.44
C GLN A 83 2.57 -20.71 -8.92
N ILE A 84 2.86 -19.46 -9.28
CA ILE A 84 2.90 -19.03 -10.68
C ILE A 84 4.29 -19.12 -11.31
N GLY A 85 5.29 -19.65 -10.60
CA GLY A 85 6.62 -19.89 -11.12
C GLY A 85 7.64 -18.77 -10.89
N MET A 86 7.43 -17.88 -9.92
CA MET A 86 8.43 -16.90 -9.49
C MET A 86 9.23 -17.42 -8.29
N ASP A 87 10.53 -17.13 -8.23
CA ASP A 87 11.40 -17.50 -7.10
C ASP A 87 11.38 -16.41 -6.03
N VAL A 88 10.29 -16.38 -5.26
CA VAL A 88 10.09 -15.36 -4.22
C VAL A 88 10.26 -15.95 -2.84
N THR A 89 11.09 -15.31 -2.02
CA THR A 89 11.31 -15.67 -0.62
C THR A 89 11.05 -14.51 0.30
N ILE A 90 11.02 -14.75 1.61
CA ILE A 90 10.88 -13.69 2.61
C ILE A 90 12.08 -13.68 3.53
N GLU A 91 12.42 -12.50 4.03
CA GLU A 91 13.32 -12.30 5.17
C GLU A 91 12.64 -11.47 6.24
N ILE A 92 12.97 -11.74 7.49
CA ILE A 92 12.34 -11.08 8.66
C ILE A 92 13.47 -10.49 9.54
N PRO A 93 14.10 -9.40 9.09
CA PRO A 93 15.16 -8.75 9.88
C PRO A 93 14.58 -8.03 11.09
N ALA A 94 15.37 -7.91 12.15
CA ALA A 94 15.01 -7.11 13.31
C ALA A 94 14.82 -5.61 12.97
N GLN A 95 15.57 -5.13 11.97
CA GLN A 95 15.42 -3.80 11.38
C GLN A 95 15.49 -3.95 9.85
N VAL A 96 14.53 -3.37 9.15
CA VAL A 96 14.50 -3.33 7.68
C VAL A 96 15.47 -2.24 7.21
N ASP A 97 16.35 -2.59 6.27
CA ASP A 97 17.16 -1.61 5.55
C ASP A 97 16.35 -1.03 4.39
N TRP A 98 15.71 0.09 4.59
CA TRP A 98 14.78 0.70 3.62
C TRP A 98 15.43 1.15 2.30
N GLY A 99 16.70 1.05 2.13
CA GLY A 99 17.41 1.41 0.90
C GLY A 99 18.10 0.24 0.21
N GLY A 100 18.18 -0.94 0.85
CA GLY A 100 19.01 -2.05 0.41
C GLY A 100 18.28 -3.30 -0.08
N GLN A 101 16.96 -3.39 0.08
CA GLN A 101 16.19 -4.57 -0.32
C GLN A 101 15.57 -4.44 -1.71
N MET A 102 15.30 -5.61 -2.32
CA MET A 102 14.62 -5.68 -3.62
C MET A 102 13.12 -5.38 -3.50
N ALA A 103 12.48 -5.88 -2.44
CA ALA A 103 11.08 -5.61 -2.14
C ALA A 103 10.87 -5.57 -0.62
N TYR A 104 9.87 -4.85 -0.18
CA TYR A 104 9.51 -4.76 1.23
C TYR A 104 7.99 -4.66 1.42
N LEU A 105 7.50 -5.09 2.56
CA LEU A 105 6.12 -4.92 2.96
C LEU A 105 6.01 -3.87 4.07
N ILE A 106 5.26 -2.84 3.80
CA ILE A 106 5.08 -1.70 4.71
C ILE A 106 3.61 -1.27 4.75
N GLY A 107 3.19 -0.56 5.80
CA GLY A 107 1.92 0.14 5.86
C GLY A 107 2.13 1.65 5.76
N TRP A 108 1.35 2.27 4.91
CA TRP A 108 1.26 3.71 4.80
C TRP A 108 -0.15 4.18 5.08
N GLY A 109 -0.29 5.40 5.55
CA GLY A 109 -1.59 6.02 5.70
C GLY A 109 -1.54 7.35 6.44
N SER A 110 -2.38 8.27 5.98
CA SER A 110 -2.76 9.46 6.71
C SER A 110 -4.24 9.72 6.47
N PRO A 111 -5.04 9.82 7.51
CA PRO A 111 -6.45 10.12 7.38
C PRO A 111 -6.72 11.60 7.22
N PHE A 112 -5.78 12.47 7.58
CA PHE A 112 -6.04 13.90 7.70
C PHE A 112 -5.91 14.64 6.37
N ASP A 113 -4.89 14.35 5.58
CA ASP A 113 -4.70 14.95 4.27
C ASP A 113 -4.04 13.95 3.31
N ALA A 114 -4.50 13.93 2.07
CA ALA A 114 -3.93 13.11 1.02
C ALA A 114 -2.46 13.43 0.76
N ASP A 115 -2.04 14.69 0.90
CA ASP A 115 -0.67 15.13 0.68
C ASP A 115 0.31 14.54 1.70
N ASP A 116 -0.12 14.29 2.94
CA ASP A 116 0.79 13.89 4.02
C ASP A 116 1.62 12.65 3.66
N HIS A 117 1.02 11.63 3.10
CA HIS A 117 1.78 10.44 2.71
C HIS A 117 2.06 10.34 1.21
N THR A 118 1.18 10.84 0.32
CA THR A 118 1.38 10.65 -1.12
C THR A 118 2.62 11.36 -1.63
N TYR A 119 2.82 12.62 -1.27
CA TYR A 119 3.96 13.40 -1.72
C TYR A 119 5.31 12.83 -1.26
N LYS A 120 5.40 12.42 0.01
CA LYS A 120 6.67 11.90 0.56
C LYS A 120 6.99 10.47 0.13
N VAL A 121 5.96 9.67 -0.24
CA VAL A 121 6.11 8.25 -0.60
C VAL A 121 6.29 8.05 -2.10
N PHE A 122 5.53 8.79 -2.93
CA PHE A 122 5.51 8.59 -4.38
C PHE A 122 6.30 9.65 -5.15
N GLY A 123 6.61 10.81 -4.56
CA GLY A 123 7.41 11.84 -5.21
C GLY A 123 8.87 11.42 -5.36
N THR A 124 9.48 11.77 -6.50
CA THR A 124 10.90 11.50 -6.79
C THR A 124 11.80 12.13 -5.73
N ASP A 125 12.77 11.37 -5.25
CA ASP A 125 13.77 11.79 -4.24
C ASP A 125 13.16 12.29 -2.91
N LYS A 126 11.92 11.90 -2.57
CA LYS A 126 11.33 12.24 -1.29
C LYS A 126 11.73 11.27 -0.19
N GLY A 127 11.68 11.78 1.05
CA GLY A 127 12.30 11.12 2.21
C GLY A 127 11.69 9.77 2.62
N ALA A 128 10.49 9.41 2.14
CA ALA A 128 9.84 8.12 2.37
C ALA A 128 9.62 7.33 1.08
N ASN A 129 10.21 7.76 -0.04
CA ASN A 129 10.23 7.02 -1.29
C ASN A 129 11.33 5.94 -1.24
N TYR A 130 11.06 4.89 -0.49
CA TYR A 130 12.00 3.77 -0.32
C TYR A 130 12.04 2.82 -1.52
N SER A 131 11.08 2.92 -2.44
CA SER A 131 11.04 2.12 -3.67
C SER A 131 11.99 2.64 -4.76
N GLY A 132 12.51 3.87 -4.62
CA GLY A 132 13.25 4.53 -5.68
C GLY A 132 12.39 4.91 -6.89
N TYR A 133 11.07 4.94 -6.72
CA TYR A 133 10.12 5.30 -7.77
C TYR A 133 10.36 6.72 -8.27
N SER A 134 10.25 6.91 -9.58
CA SER A 134 10.39 8.21 -10.23
C SER A 134 9.52 8.27 -11.47
N ASN A 135 8.56 9.19 -11.46
CA ASN A 135 7.65 9.45 -12.57
C ASN A 135 7.33 10.94 -12.63
N GLU A 136 7.66 11.60 -13.74
CA GLU A 136 7.52 13.06 -13.89
C GLU A 136 6.05 13.51 -13.80
N LEU A 137 5.10 12.69 -14.29
CA LEU A 137 3.67 13.02 -14.23
C LEU A 137 3.15 12.92 -12.80
N VAL A 138 3.56 11.89 -12.06
CA VAL A 138 3.24 11.75 -10.63
C VAL A 138 3.79 12.94 -9.85
N ASP A 139 5.04 13.33 -10.07
CA ASP A 139 5.63 14.51 -9.41
C ASP A 139 4.87 15.79 -9.72
N GLN A 140 4.46 15.97 -10.99
CA GLN A 140 3.66 17.10 -11.42
C GLN A 140 2.31 17.13 -10.67
N TYR A 141 1.54 16.05 -10.71
CA TYR A 141 0.19 16.01 -10.13
C TYR A 141 0.22 16.15 -8.61
N LEU A 142 1.18 15.54 -7.93
CA LEU A 142 1.35 15.71 -6.49
C LEU A 142 1.73 17.15 -6.13
N THR A 143 2.53 17.81 -6.98
CA THR A 143 2.88 19.23 -6.80
C THR A 143 1.69 20.13 -7.03
N GLU A 144 0.90 19.91 -8.09
CA GLU A 144 -0.33 20.66 -8.38
C GLU A 144 -1.34 20.56 -7.22
N ALA A 145 -1.59 19.34 -6.72
CA ALA A 145 -2.48 19.11 -5.58
C ALA A 145 -2.02 19.85 -4.31
N ARG A 146 -0.71 19.87 -4.07
CA ARG A 146 -0.10 20.49 -2.89
C ARG A 146 -0.13 22.02 -2.93
N GLN A 147 -0.07 22.62 -4.11
CA GLN A 147 0.00 24.06 -4.28
C GLN A 147 -1.37 24.75 -4.28
N SER A 148 -2.47 24.00 -4.28
CA SER A 148 -3.81 24.53 -4.31
C SER A 148 -4.55 24.27 -2.99
N ASP A 149 -5.34 25.26 -2.55
CA ASP A 149 -6.35 25.15 -1.51
C ASP A 149 -7.77 24.94 -2.08
N ASP A 150 -7.92 25.01 -3.41
CA ASP A 150 -9.16 24.71 -4.10
C ASP A 150 -9.41 23.20 -4.15
N PRO A 151 -10.49 22.70 -3.53
CA PRO A 151 -10.78 21.26 -3.50
C PRO A 151 -10.97 20.61 -4.88
N GLU A 152 -11.50 21.35 -5.86
CA GLU A 152 -11.72 20.82 -7.21
C GLU A 152 -10.39 20.66 -7.94
N VAL A 153 -9.48 21.63 -7.83
CA VAL A 153 -8.13 21.55 -8.40
C VAL A 153 -7.37 20.38 -7.77
N ARG A 154 -7.47 20.24 -6.44
CA ARG A 154 -6.84 19.10 -5.73
C ARG A 154 -7.41 17.77 -6.18
N LYS A 155 -8.76 17.69 -6.30
CA LYS A 155 -9.42 16.46 -6.77
C LYS A 155 -8.95 16.05 -8.16
N GLU A 156 -8.92 16.99 -9.10
CA GLU A 156 -8.46 16.72 -10.47
C GLU A 156 -6.99 16.23 -10.49
N ALA A 157 -6.12 16.86 -9.72
CA ALA A 157 -4.72 16.47 -9.63
C ALA A 157 -4.53 15.08 -9.01
N TYR A 158 -5.26 14.79 -7.90
CA TYR A 158 -5.23 13.45 -7.30
C TYR A 158 -5.87 12.37 -8.17
N ASP A 159 -6.88 12.69 -8.99
CA ASP A 159 -7.44 11.74 -9.94
C ASP A 159 -6.40 11.33 -10.99
N LYS A 160 -5.70 12.31 -11.56
CA LYS A 160 -4.61 12.07 -12.52
C LYS A 160 -3.46 11.28 -11.90
N PHE A 161 -3.08 11.64 -10.68
CA PHE A 161 -2.07 10.91 -9.90
C PHE A 161 -2.43 9.43 -9.75
N GLN A 162 -3.66 9.13 -9.35
CA GLN A 162 -4.09 7.75 -9.12
C GLN A 162 -4.13 6.92 -10.41
N VAL A 163 -4.55 7.51 -11.52
CA VAL A 163 -4.53 6.86 -12.84
C VAL A 163 -3.09 6.57 -13.27
N GLU A 164 -2.18 7.54 -13.14
CA GLU A 164 -0.78 7.36 -13.51
C GLU A 164 -0.11 6.30 -12.63
N LEU A 165 -0.36 6.33 -11.32
CA LEU A 165 0.17 5.35 -10.38
C LEU A 165 -0.36 3.93 -10.63
N ALA A 166 -1.58 3.77 -11.16
CA ALA A 166 -2.12 2.46 -11.54
C ALA A 166 -1.47 1.93 -12.82
N ASN A 167 -1.09 2.82 -13.76
CA ASN A 167 -0.42 2.45 -15.01
C ASN A 167 1.07 2.13 -14.81
N ASP A 168 1.72 2.80 -13.85
CA ASP A 168 3.13 2.63 -13.49
C ASP A 168 3.25 2.45 -11.97
N PRO A 169 2.93 1.25 -11.44
CA PRO A 169 2.76 1.05 -10.02
C PRO A 169 4.08 1.01 -9.24
N ALA A 170 4.25 1.93 -8.29
CA ALA A 170 5.34 1.92 -7.33
C ALA A 170 5.14 0.84 -6.24
N TYR A 171 3.90 0.45 -5.98
CA TYR A 171 3.50 -0.51 -4.94
C TYR A 171 2.41 -1.45 -5.44
N ALA A 172 2.49 -2.72 -5.05
CA ALA A 172 1.34 -3.61 -5.05
C ALA A 172 0.49 -3.31 -3.80
N PHE A 173 -0.67 -2.68 -3.99
CA PHE A 173 -1.62 -2.43 -2.90
C PHE A 173 -2.30 -3.73 -2.50
N ILE A 174 -2.32 -4.05 -1.20
CA ILE A 174 -2.80 -5.35 -0.72
C ILE A 174 -4.11 -5.19 0.04
N CYS A 175 -4.11 -4.46 1.14
CA CYS A 175 -5.30 -4.25 1.96
C CYS A 175 -5.19 -3.00 2.83
N TYR A 176 -6.36 -2.46 3.17
CA TYR A 176 -6.54 -1.57 4.30
C TYR A 176 -6.94 -2.39 5.51
N ILE A 177 -6.27 -2.18 6.63
CA ILE A 177 -6.54 -2.88 7.88
C ILE A 177 -7.42 -1.98 8.76
N ASP A 178 -8.45 -2.56 9.36
CA ASP A 178 -9.30 -1.85 10.31
C ASP A 178 -8.58 -1.67 11.64
N ALA A 179 -8.75 -0.50 12.26
CA ALA A 179 -8.32 -0.25 13.62
C ALA A 179 -9.48 -0.58 14.58
N ASN A 180 -9.29 -1.58 15.43
CA ASN A 180 -10.31 -2.02 16.36
C ASN A 180 -9.99 -1.53 17.79
N TYR A 181 -10.97 -0.89 18.41
CA TYR A 181 -10.87 -0.40 19.77
C TYR A 181 -11.92 -1.05 20.65
N VAL A 182 -11.54 -1.34 21.86
CA VAL A 182 -12.42 -1.86 22.90
C VAL A 182 -12.43 -0.87 24.05
N ALA A 183 -13.60 -0.45 24.48
CA ALA A 183 -13.78 0.43 25.61
C ALA A 183 -14.78 -0.20 26.61
N ASP A 184 -14.72 0.22 27.87
CA ASP A 184 -15.72 -0.13 28.84
C ASP A 184 -17.08 0.41 28.42
N ALA A 185 -18.14 -0.38 28.62
CA ALA A 185 -19.51 -0.01 28.25
C ALA A 185 -20.02 1.23 29.00
N ASP A 186 -19.44 1.52 30.16
CA ASP A 186 -19.77 2.69 30.97
C ASP A 186 -19.21 4.01 30.39
N ILE A 187 -18.31 3.92 29.40
CA ILE A 187 -17.77 5.11 28.71
C ILE A 187 -18.74 5.54 27.61
N GLN A 188 -19.23 6.75 27.74
CA GLN A 188 -20.15 7.37 26.79
C GLN A 188 -19.46 8.53 26.06
N GLY A 189 -19.92 8.84 24.82
CA GLY A 189 -19.43 9.97 24.05
C GLY A 189 -18.27 9.65 23.11
N ILE A 190 -17.87 8.38 22.99
CA ILE A 190 -16.92 7.96 21.94
C ILE A 190 -17.60 8.19 20.58
N ASP A 191 -16.96 8.95 19.72
CA ASP A 191 -17.46 9.20 18.37
C ASP A 191 -17.02 8.04 17.44
N PRO A 192 -17.96 7.20 16.94
CA PRO A 192 -17.64 6.09 16.07
C PRO A 192 -17.20 6.53 14.66
N ASP A 193 -17.52 7.78 14.27
CA ASP A 193 -17.18 8.34 12.97
C ASP A 193 -15.83 9.09 12.99
N THR A 194 -15.13 9.06 14.14
CA THR A 194 -13.80 9.66 14.25
C THR A 194 -12.83 9.05 13.25
N ILE A 195 -12.19 9.90 12.47
CA ILE A 195 -11.15 9.50 11.54
C ILE A 195 -9.91 9.06 12.34
N MET A 196 -9.51 7.82 12.14
CA MET A 196 -8.37 7.24 12.83
C MET A 196 -7.07 7.60 12.13
N GLY A 197 -6.19 8.28 12.85
CA GLY A 197 -4.84 8.57 12.40
C GLY A 197 -3.96 7.34 12.34
N HIS A 198 -2.86 7.46 11.61
CA HIS A 198 -1.78 6.48 11.68
C HIS A 198 -1.37 6.26 13.14
N HIS A 199 -1.23 5.03 13.57
CA HIS A 199 -1.04 4.63 14.96
C HIS A 199 -2.21 4.96 15.93
N GLY A 200 -3.43 5.13 15.43
CA GLY A 200 -4.61 5.21 16.27
C GLY A 200 -4.81 6.52 17.03
N VAL A 201 -4.23 7.60 16.56
CA VAL A 201 -4.29 8.90 17.26
C VAL A 201 -5.72 9.47 17.30
N GLY A 202 -6.57 9.13 16.34
CA GLY A 202 -7.90 9.77 16.17
C GLY A 202 -8.94 9.42 17.22
N ILE A 203 -8.87 8.25 17.87
CA ILE A 203 -9.91 7.80 18.82
C ILE A 203 -10.12 8.78 19.99
N PHE A 204 -9.08 9.48 20.41
CA PHE A 204 -9.13 10.40 21.53
C PHE A 204 -9.46 11.86 21.11
N TRP A 205 -9.85 12.06 19.86
CA TRP A 205 -10.13 13.40 19.33
C TRP A 205 -11.12 14.19 20.21
N ASN A 206 -12.19 13.54 20.65
CA ASN A 206 -13.23 14.15 21.47
C ASN A 206 -13.21 13.64 22.94
N VAL A 207 -12.08 13.19 23.43
CA VAL A 207 -11.96 12.62 24.80
C VAL A 207 -12.47 13.56 25.90
N ALA A 208 -12.43 14.87 25.66
CA ALA A 208 -12.97 15.88 26.60
C ALA A 208 -14.50 15.79 26.77
N ASP A 209 -15.20 15.19 25.82
CA ASP A 209 -16.66 15.00 25.83
C ASP A 209 -17.07 13.63 26.40
N TRP A 210 -16.11 12.77 26.73
CA TRP A 210 -16.40 11.46 27.26
C TRP A 210 -16.82 11.53 28.72
N THR A 211 -17.77 10.69 29.10
CA THR A 211 -18.26 10.55 30.47
C THR A 211 -18.29 9.10 30.88
N ILE A 212 -18.15 8.84 32.18
CA ILE A 212 -18.32 7.50 32.80
C ILE A 212 -19.64 7.53 33.56
N GLN A 213 -20.53 6.59 33.29
CA GLN A 213 -21.82 6.45 33.95
C GLN A 213 -21.75 5.44 35.09
#